data_2fc8cadd4069baef12fafeef63391fbb
#
_entry.id   2fc8cadd4069baef12fafeef63391fbb
#
_cell.length_a   1.000
_cell.length_b   1.000
_cell.length_c   1.000
_cell.angle_alpha   90.00
_cell.angle_beta   90.00
_cell.angle_gamma   90.00
#
_symmetry.space_group_name_H-M   'P 1'
#
loop_
_entity.id
_entity.type
_entity.pdbx_description
1 polymer ?
#
loop_
_entity_poly.entity_id
_entity_poly.type
_entity_poly.pdbx_seq_one_letter_code
_entity_poly.pdbx_strand_id
1 'polypeptide(L)'
;MPTVAPLNLEGHVVAAHFLGDVPFFATAAGAIHRLDGGEKVTEAHQGLLTCIRDPFSATLLTGGEDGKVMRIGSDGEATLVAEAPRKWISVVAGGPQNAVAYAYGKSSFVKLNDGTLKEYPEERSVEGLAFAGKGLRIAAARYNGVSLHWVGTNAPPVDLEWKGAHNSVTFSPDGRFLVTTMQENALHGWKLDGKPGENRHMRMTGYPAKVKSLSWSPKGKSLASSGAPAAIVWPFSAKDGPMGKAPQELGTRANIMVTQVAFHPAEEVLAIGFIDGMILGVRLADAKEALLRRPGKGGITGLSWSANGKLVAFSSDAGDCGVIDISA
;
A
#
# COMPACT_ATOMS: atom_id res chain seq x y z
N MET A 1 4.93 -3.04 28.43
CA MET A 1 4.24 -2.52 27.23
C MET A 1 5.26 -1.78 26.39
N PRO A 2 5.22 -1.89 25.08
CA PRO A 2 6.13 -1.15 24.22
C PRO A 2 6.03 0.36 24.47
N THR A 3 7.15 1.05 24.41
CA THR A 3 7.19 2.51 24.54
C THR A 3 6.52 3.14 23.32
N VAL A 4 5.60 4.07 23.55
CA VAL A 4 4.96 4.86 22.49
C VAL A 4 5.51 6.28 22.57
N ALA A 5 6.12 6.77 21.48
CA ALA A 5 6.45 8.17 21.32
C ALA A 5 5.28 8.88 20.59
N PRO A 6 4.30 9.45 21.31
CA PRO A 6 3.12 10.04 20.71
C PRO A 6 3.47 11.35 20.03
N LEU A 7 2.84 11.57 18.87
CA LEU A 7 2.86 12.83 18.15
C LEU A 7 1.40 13.19 17.82
N ASN A 8 1.05 14.43 17.92
CA ASN A 8 -0.28 14.93 17.55
C ASN A 8 -0.13 15.99 16.48
N LEU A 9 -0.53 15.65 15.27
CA LEU A 9 -0.56 16.56 14.12
C LEU A 9 -1.98 17.08 13.93
N GLU A 10 -2.11 18.28 13.41
CA GLU A 10 -3.41 18.84 13.13
C GLU A 10 -4.07 18.16 11.92
N GLY A 11 -5.32 17.71 12.10
CA GLY A 11 -6.13 17.14 11.02
C GLY A 11 -5.83 15.68 10.68
N HIS A 12 -6.24 15.30 9.50
CA HIS A 12 -6.13 13.91 9.01
C HIS A 12 -4.70 13.59 8.57
N VAL A 13 -4.10 12.56 9.15
CA VAL A 13 -2.81 12.02 8.71
C VAL A 13 -3.05 10.86 7.75
N VAL A 14 -2.70 11.05 6.49
CA VAL A 14 -2.99 10.12 5.38
C VAL A 14 -2.13 8.86 5.47
N ALA A 15 -0.87 9.01 5.88
CA ALA A 15 0.08 7.90 5.90
C ALA A 15 1.17 8.08 6.96
N ALA A 16 1.69 6.94 7.44
CA ALA A 16 2.90 6.83 8.25
C ALA A 16 3.83 5.81 7.60
N HIS A 17 5.06 6.21 7.30
CA HIS A 17 6.06 5.37 6.66
C HIS A 17 7.43 5.50 7.31
N PHE A 18 8.26 4.47 7.15
CA PHE A 18 9.70 4.56 7.42
C PHE A 18 10.50 4.60 6.13
N LEU A 19 11.52 5.47 6.10
CA LEU A 19 12.65 5.37 5.17
C LEU A 19 13.89 4.98 5.97
N GLY A 20 14.32 3.73 5.84
CA GLY A 20 15.24 3.13 6.81
C GLY A 20 14.57 3.02 8.18
N ASP A 21 15.16 3.69 9.16
CA ASP A 21 14.63 3.78 10.54
C ASP A 21 14.10 5.17 10.90
N VAL A 22 13.99 6.06 9.91
CA VAL A 22 13.45 7.42 10.08
C VAL A 22 11.96 7.44 9.74
N PRO A 23 11.08 7.81 10.67
CA PRO A 23 9.64 7.88 10.43
C PRO A 23 9.24 9.18 9.73
N PHE A 24 8.26 9.06 8.84
CA PHE A 24 7.62 10.13 8.10
C PHE A 24 6.10 10.04 8.26
N PHE A 25 5.46 11.20 8.43
CA PHE A 25 4.00 11.31 8.52
C PHE A 25 3.52 12.31 7.46
N ALA A 26 2.49 11.95 6.72
CA ALA A 26 1.93 12.77 5.66
C ALA A 26 0.53 13.24 6.03
N THR A 27 0.31 14.56 6.14
CA THR A 27 -0.99 15.14 6.45
C THR A 27 -1.82 15.40 5.18
N ALA A 28 -3.13 15.35 5.29
CA ALA A 28 -4.03 15.68 4.17
C ALA A 28 -3.89 17.13 3.69
N ALA A 29 -3.41 18.04 4.54
CA ALA A 29 -3.11 19.42 4.16
C ALA A 29 -1.96 19.53 3.15
N GLY A 30 -1.06 18.52 3.09
CA GLY A 30 0.05 18.50 2.14
C GLY A 30 1.43 18.52 2.76
N ALA A 31 1.51 18.62 4.09
CA ALA A 31 2.77 18.62 4.82
C ALA A 31 3.31 17.19 5.04
N ILE A 32 4.61 17.02 4.90
CA ILE A 32 5.36 15.82 5.23
C ILE A 32 6.25 16.12 6.44
N HIS A 33 6.00 15.42 7.53
CA HIS A 33 6.73 15.52 8.79
C HIS A 33 7.76 14.40 8.87
N ARG A 34 9.04 14.74 8.96
CA ARG A 34 10.16 13.82 9.18
C ARG A 34 10.66 13.97 10.60
N LEU A 35 10.82 12.89 11.32
CA LEU A 35 11.33 12.88 12.70
C LEU A 35 12.68 12.17 12.78
N ASP A 36 13.77 12.95 12.92
CA ASP A 36 15.12 12.42 13.05
C ASP A 36 15.97 13.37 13.88
N GLY A 37 16.04 13.14 15.20
CA GLY A 37 16.69 14.05 16.15
C GLY A 37 16.01 15.42 16.30
N GLY A 38 14.88 15.62 15.66
CA GLY A 38 14.04 16.82 15.58
C GLY A 38 12.98 16.64 14.51
N GLU A 39 12.06 17.59 14.42
CA GLU A 39 11.03 17.61 13.38
C GLU A 39 11.48 18.49 12.21
N LYS A 40 11.39 17.95 10.99
CA LYS A 40 11.49 18.71 9.75
C LYS A 40 10.15 18.59 9.00
N VAL A 41 9.56 19.73 8.66
CA VAL A 41 8.31 19.82 7.92
C VAL A 41 8.59 20.29 6.49
N THR A 42 8.03 19.60 5.51
CA THR A 42 8.14 19.95 4.09
C THR A 42 6.75 20.07 3.50
N GLU A 43 6.40 21.24 3.00
CA GLU A 43 5.15 21.54 2.30
C GLU A 43 5.24 20.97 0.88
N ALA A 44 4.75 19.73 0.68
CA ALA A 44 4.86 19.02 -0.59
C ALA A 44 3.69 19.33 -1.54
N HIS A 45 2.49 19.56 -1.00
CA HIS A 45 1.26 19.74 -1.78
C HIS A 45 0.33 20.80 -1.18
N GLN A 46 -0.62 21.26 -2.00
CA GLN A 46 -1.84 21.94 -1.55
C GLN A 46 -2.99 20.92 -1.59
N GLY A 47 -3.13 20.10 -0.52
CA GLY A 47 -4.00 18.94 -0.47
C GLY A 47 -3.33 17.66 -0.97
N LEU A 48 -2.98 16.78 -0.03
CA LEU A 48 -2.36 15.49 -0.31
C LEU A 48 -3.42 14.41 -0.41
N LEU A 49 -3.41 13.65 -1.50
CA LEU A 49 -4.34 12.55 -1.77
C LEU A 49 -3.73 11.17 -1.49
N THR A 50 -2.43 11.03 -1.71
CA THR A 50 -1.72 9.76 -1.54
C THR A 50 -0.27 9.95 -1.15
N CYS A 51 0.22 9.06 -0.30
CA CYS A 51 1.63 8.95 0.05
C CYS A 51 1.97 7.47 0.20
N ILE A 52 2.94 7.00 -0.56
CA ILE A 52 3.41 5.61 -0.51
C ILE A 52 4.93 5.56 -0.33
N ARG A 53 5.42 4.50 0.28
CA ARG A 53 6.84 4.17 0.21
C ARG A 53 7.14 3.55 -1.15
N ASP A 54 8.17 4.05 -1.84
CA ASP A 54 8.66 3.43 -3.07
C ASP A 54 9.36 2.10 -2.72
N PRO A 55 8.90 0.94 -3.22
CA PRO A 55 9.49 -0.35 -2.90
C PRO A 55 10.87 -0.57 -3.54
N PHE A 56 11.27 0.27 -4.49
CA PHE A 56 12.51 0.15 -5.26
C PHE A 56 13.57 1.18 -4.88
N SER A 57 13.22 2.16 -4.04
CA SER A 57 14.14 3.21 -3.58
C SER A 57 13.84 3.61 -2.14
N ALA A 58 14.79 4.30 -1.50
CA ALA A 58 14.60 4.85 -0.15
C ALA A 58 13.93 6.23 -0.23
N THR A 59 12.74 6.30 -0.85
CA THR A 59 11.97 7.55 -1.00
C THR A 59 10.48 7.30 -0.77
N LEU A 60 9.72 8.38 -0.50
CA LEU A 60 8.28 8.37 -0.62
C LEU A 60 7.88 8.98 -1.96
N LEU A 61 6.75 8.54 -2.48
CA LEU A 61 6.07 9.14 -3.62
C LEU A 61 4.71 9.66 -3.15
N THR A 62 4.39 10.88 -3.57
CA THR A 62 3.15 11.54 -3.17
C THR A 62 2.42 12.09 -4.38
N GLY A 63 1.10 12.18 -4.27
CA GLY A 63 0.23 12.82 -5.25
C GLY A 63 -0.79 13.71 -4.57
N GLY A 64 -1.14 14.83 -5.18
CA GLY A 64 -2.00 15.86 -4.58
C GLY A 64 -3.12 16.36 -5.49
N GLU A 65 -4.01 17.16 -4.90
CA GLU A 65 -5.07 17.88 -5.60
C GLU A 65 -4.53 18.98 -6.52
N ASP A 66 -3.30 19.43 -6.25
CA ASP A 66 -2.56 20.42 -7.04
C ASP A 66 -2.03 19.85 -8.36
N GLY A 67 -2.23 18.57 -8.61
CA GLY A 67 -1.79 17.86 -9.82
C GLY A 67 -0.32 17.51 -9.84
N LYS A 68 0.38 17.63 -8.73
CA LYS A 68 1.80 17.29 -8.63
C LYS A 68 2.01 15.86 -8.19
N VAL A 69 3.10 15.28 -8.69
CA VAL A 69 3.71 14.06 -8.18
C VAL A 69 5.07 14.45 -7.61
N MET A 70 5.26 14.23 -6.31
CA MET A 70 6.52 14.57 -5.64
C MET A 70 7.24 13.30 -5.19
N ARG A 71 8.56 13.37 -5.15
CA ARG A 71 9.43 12.39 -4.52
C ARG A 71 10.04 13.03 -3.28
N ILE A 72 9.91 12.36 -2.13
CA ILE A 72 10.46 12.83 -0.86
C ILE A 72 11.67 11.95 -0.54
N GLY A 73 12.84 12.56 -0.40
CA GLY A 73 14.08 11.88 -0.04
C GLY A 73 14.15 11.51 1.45
N SER A 74 15.13 10.70 1.81
CA SER A 74 15.41 10.36 3.22
C SER A 74 15.83 11.56 4.07
N ASP A 75 16.29 12.62 3.44
CA ASP A 75 16.60 13.94 4.05
C ASP A 75 15.35 14.82 4.26
N GLY A 76 14.19 14.35 3.76
CA GLY A 76 12.93 15.08 3.79
C GLY A 76 12.75 16.12 2.67
N GLU A 77 13.69 16.23 1.73
CA GLU A 77 13.56 17.17 0.60
C GLU A 77 12.56 16.63 -0.43
N ALA A 78 11.72 17.54 -0.95
CA ALA A 78 10.73 17.24 -1.98
C ALA A 78 11.25 17.62 -3.37
N THR A 79 11.17 16.68 -4.31
CA THR A 79 11.54 16.89 -5.71
C THR A 79 10.33 16.65 -6.60
N LEU A 80 10.04 17.58 -7.53
CA LEU A 80 8.96 17.43 -8.50
C LEU A 80 9.30 16.33 -9.52
N VAL A 81 8.45 15.32 -9.57
CA VAL A 81 8.55 14.24 -10.58
C VAL A 81 7.74 14.59 -11.81
N ALA A 82 6.48 14.96 -11.64
CA ALA A 82 5.57 15.29 -12.74
C ALA A 82 4.52 16.30 -12.26
N GLU A 83 3.92 17.00 -13.21
CA GLU A 83 2.82 17.92 -12.97
C GLU A 83 1.75 17.77 -14.05
N ALA A 84 0.49 17.68 -13.64
CA ALA A 84 -0.69 17.65 -14.48
C ALA A 84 -1.68 18.72 -13.97
N PRO A 85 -1.57 19.99 -14.42
CA PRO A 85 -2.36 21.09 -13.89
C PRO A 85 -3.87 20.82 -13.94
N ARG A 86 -4.58 21.15 -12.86
CA ARG A 86 -6.04 20.95 -12.71
C ARG A 86 -6.48 19.48 -12.70
N LYS A 87 -5.58 18.54 -12.44
CA LYS A 87 -5.86 17.12 -12.25
C LYS A 87 -5.54 16.72 -10.81
N TRP A 88 -6.35 15.86 -10.25
CA TRP A 88 -6.07 15.23 -8.95
C TRP A 88 -5.26 13.96 -9.17
N ILE A 89 -4.15 13.83 -8.47
CA ILE A 89 -3.29 12.66 -8.54
C ILE A 89 -3.47 11.86 -7.24
N SER A 90 -4.36 10.87 -7.30
CA SER A 90 -4.65 9.97 -6.17
C SER A 90 -3.97 8.61 -6.28
N VAL A 91 -3.30 8.33 -7.41
CA VAL A 91 -2.68 7.04 -7.70
C VAL A 91 -1.25 7.25 -8.16
N VAL A 92 -0.30 6.72 -7.39
CA VAL A 92 1.14 6.73 -7.72
C VAL A 92 1.76 5.36 -7.46
N ALA A 93 2.82 5.01 -8.17
CA ALA A 93 3.59 3.79 -7.93
C ALA A 93 5.07 4.00 -8.24
N GLY A 94 5.96 3.51 -7.35
CA GLY A 94 7.39 3.42 -7.61
C GLY A 94 7.72 2.15 -8.40
N GLY A 95 8.70 2.23 -9.27
CA GLY A 95 9.12 1.15 -10.13
C GLY A 95 10.63 0.96 -10.21
N PRO A 96 11.07 -0.16 -10.81
CA PRO A 96 12.49 -0.42 -11.04
C PRO A 96 13.16 0.72 -11.83
N GLN A 97 14.48 0.90 -11.64
CA GLN A 97 15.28 1.91 -12.34
C GLN A 97 14.79 3.35 -12.11
N ASN A 98 14.28 3.65 -10.91
CA ASN A 98 13.69 4.93 -10.53
C ASN A 98 12.47 5.36 -11.37
N ALA A 99 11.83 4.44 -12.07
CA ALA A 99 10.57 4.73 -12.77
C ALA A 99 9.49 5.12 -11.78
N VAL A 100 8.68 6.13 -12.14
CA VAL A 100 7.52 6.55 -11.36
C VAL A 100 6.29 6.51 -12.24
N ALA A 101 5.24 5.85 -11.77
CA ALA A 101 3.96 5.87 -12.43
C ALA A 101 2.94 6.67 -11.63
N TYR A 102 2.01 7.31 -12.33
CA TYR A 102 0.87 8.01 -11.76
C TYR A 102 -0.32 7.94 -12.72
N ALA A 103 -1.51 8.20 -12.20
CA ALA A 103 -2.72 8.17 -13.02
C ALA A 103 -3.67 9.31 -12.67
N TYR A 104 -4.39 9.76 -13.68
CA TYR A 104 -5.60 10.56 -13.55
C TYR A 104 -6.59 10.22 -14.69
N GLY A 105 -7.86 10.20 -14.36
CA GLY A 105 -8.90 9.85 -15.33
C GLY A 105 -8.66 8.48 -15.96
N LYS A 106 -8.63 8.42 -17.28
CA LYS A 106 -8.49 7.18 -18.05
C LYS A 106 -7.08 6.96 -18.60
N SER A 107 -6.06 7.57 -18.02
CA SER A 107 -4.68 7.39 -18.47
C SER A 107 -3.77 7.10 -17.28
N SER A 108 -2.86 6.18 -17.46
CA SER A 108 -1.68 6.01 -16.62
C SER A 108 -0.44 6.51 -17.34
N PHE A 109 0.47 7.07 -16.58
CA PHE A 109 1.69 7.67 -17.06
C PHE A 109 2.88 7.02 -16.38
N VAL A 110 3.95 6.78 -17.09
CA VAL A 110 5.22 6.30 -16.56
C VAL A 110 6.33 7.24 -16.93
N LYS A 111 6.94 7.87 -15.95
CA LYS A 111 8.15 8.67 -16.10
C LYS A 111 9.37 7.79 -15.82
N LEU A 112 10.25 7.68 -16.80
CA LEU A 112 11.51 6.96 -16.70
C LEU A 112 12.62 7.87 -16.16
N ASN A 113 13.71 7.25 -15.70
CA ASN A 113 14.86 7.97 -15.12
C ASN A 113 15.58 8.90 -16.14
N ASP A 114 15.50 8.62 -17.42
CA ASP A 114 16.04 9.45 -18.51
C ASP A 114 15.15 10.66 -18.86
N GLY A 115 14.03 10.84 -18.14
CA GLY A 115 13.07 11.90 -18.38
C GLY A 115 11.95 11.53 -19.35
N THR A 116 12.03 10.38 -20.04
CA THR A 116 10.99 9.92 -20.97
C THR A 116 9.67 9.74 -20.22
N LEU A 117 8.59 10.29 -20.78
CA LEU A 117 7.22 10.10 -20.30
C LEU A 117 6.45 9.26 -21.30
N LYS A 118 5.87 8.16 -20.82
CA LYS A 118 4.97 7.29 -21.59
C LYS A 118 3.56 7.38 -21.04
N GLU A 119 2.57 7.49 -21.92
CA GLU A 119 1.16 7.47 -21.60
C GLU A 119 0.55 6.15 -22.06
N TYR A 120 -0.32 5.59 -21.22
CA TYR A 120 -1.10 4.38 -21.49
C TYR A 120 -2.58 4.74 -21.30
N PRO A 121 -3.32 4.98 -22.40
CA PRO A 121 -4.76 5.21 -22.34
C PRO A 121 -5.50 3.91 -21.98
N GLU A 122 -6.49 4.05 -21.13
CA GLU A 122 -7.35 2.96 -20.65
C GLU A 122 -8.81 3.21 -21.03
N GLU A 123 -9.60 2.16 -21.13
CA GLU A 123 -11.05 2.30 -21.42
C GLU A 123 -11.82 2.96 -20.27
N ARG A 124 -11.34 2.77 -19.03
CA ARG A 124 -11.98 3.23 -17.79
C ARG A 124 -10.96 3.94 -16.91
N SER A 125 -11.47 4.66 -15.89
CA SER A 125 -10.60 5.31 -14.91
C SER A 125 -9.65 4.33 -14.24
N VAL A 126 -8.40 4.76 -14.06
CA VAL A 126 -7.36 4.00 -13.37
C VAL A 126 -7.45 4.29 -11.88
N GLU A 127 -7.67 3.25 -11.08
CA GLU A 127 -7.87 3.35 -9.63
C GLU A 127 -6.67 2.79 -8.82
N GLY A 128 -5.76 2.08 -9.49
CA GLY A 128 -4.59 1.52 -8.85
C GLY A 128 -3.46 1.23 -9.84
N LEU A 129 -2.22 1.40 -9.39
CA LEU A 129 -1.02 1.12 -10.15
C LEU A 129 -0.04 0.30 -9.31
N ALA A 130 0.65 -0.65 -9.93
CA ALA A 130 1.78 -1.34 -9.32
C ALA A 130 2.78 -1.79 -10.37
N PHE A 131 4.08 -1.70 -10.04
CA PHE A 131 5.12 -2.34 -10.83
C PHE A 131 5.39 -3.77 -10.36
N ALA A 132 5.70 -4.65 -11.30
CA ALA A 132 6.24 -5.96 -10.98
C ALA A 132 7.65 -5.82 -10.37
N GLY A 133 8.03 -6.75 -9.50
CA GLY A 133 9.34 -6.75 -8.82
C GLY A 133 10.53 -6.90 -9.78
N LYS A 134 10.29 -7.39 -11.00
CA LYS A 134 11.32 -7.56 -12.04
C LYS A 134 10.82 -7.05 -13.39
N GLY A 135 11.72 -6.38 -14.12
CA GLY A 135 11.41 -5.75 -15.39
C GLY A 135 10.54 -4.50 -15.23
N LEU A 136 10.35 -3.78 -16.31
CA LEU A 136 9.47 -2.61 -16.35
C LEU A 136 8.08 -3.04 -16.84
N ARG A 137 7.36 -3.81 -15.99
CA ARG A 137 5.97 -4.21 -16.24
C ARG A 137 5.07 -3.56 -15.20
N ILE A 138 4.07 -2.81 -15.65
CA ILE A 138 3.11 -2.11 -14.80
C ILE A 138 1.72 -2.70 -14.97
N ALA A 139 0.99 -2.78 -13.85
CA ALA A 139 -0.42 -3.13 -13.79
C ALA A 139 -1.24 -1.86 -13.53
N ALA A 140 -2.30 -1.66 -14.31
CA ALA A 140 -3.29 -0.59 -14.12
C ALA A 140 -4.65 -1.21 -13.80
N ALA A 141 -5.10 -1.05 -12.55
CA ALA A 141 -6.40 -1.53 -12.09
C ALA A 141 -7.50 -0.55 -12.52
N ARG A 142 -8.58 -1.09 -13.07
CA ARG A 142 -9.71 -0.33 -13.62
C ARG A 142 -11.04 -1.09 -13.45
N TYR A 143 -12.12 -0.50 -13.87
CA TYR A 143 -13.37 -1.25 -13.95
C TYR A 143 -13.26 -2.38 -14.98
N ASN A 144 -13.72 -3.58 -14.60
CA ASN A 144 -13.64 -4.86 -15.34
C ASN A 144 -12.25 -5.46 -15.50
N GLY A 145 -11.29 -5.11 -14.63
CA GLY A 145 -10.02 -5.86 -14.59
C GLY A 145 -8.76 -5.01 -14.46
N VAL A 146 -7.69 -5.54 -15.00
CA VAL A 146 -6.34 -4.95 -14.95
C VAL A 146 -5.69 -5.03 -16.32
N SER A 147 -5.11 -3.93 -16.79
CA SER A 147 -4.24 -3.92 -17.96
C SER A 147 -2.78 -4.06 -17.53
N LEU A 148 -2.04 -4.97 -18.14
CA LEU A 148 -0.61 -5.17 -17.93
C LEU A 148 0.18 -4.62 -19.11
N HIS A 149 1.00 -3.60 -18.87
CA HIS A 149 1.85 -2.98 -19.89
C HIS A 149 3.33 -3.32 -19.67
N TRP A 150 4.04 -3.61 -20.75
CA TRP A 150 5.49 -3.67 -20.78
C TRP A 150 6.05 -2.29 -21.19
N VAL A 151 6.57 -1.54 -20.21
CA VAL A 151 6.98 -0.14 -20.40
C VAL A 151 8.12 -0.01 -21.40
N GLY A 152 9.02 -0.98 -21.46
CA GLY A 152 10.17 -0.99 -22.39
C GLY A 152 9.84 -1.36 -23.85
N THR A 153 8.57 -1.69 -24.16
CA THR A 153 8.16 -2.15 -25.49
C THR A 153 6.94 -1.40 -26.01
N ASN A 154 6.63 -1.57 -27.30
CA ASN A 154 5.38 -1.10 -27.91
C ASN A 154 4.35 -2.25 -28.04
N ALA A 155 4.52 -3.35 -27.30
CA ALA A 155 3.57 -4.45 -27.30
C ALA A 155 2.22 -3.97 -26.73
N PRO A 156 1.10 -4.48 -27.25
CA PRO A 156 -0.22 -4.20 -26.71
C PRO A 156 -0.30 -4.70 -25.25
N PRO A 157 -1.15 -4.10 -24.41
CA PRO A 157 -1.38 -4.58 -23.04
C PRO A 157 -1.93 -6.01 -23.05
N VAL A 158 -1.68 -6.71 -21.95
CA VAL A 158 -2.37 -7.95 -21.64
C VAL A 158 -3.49 -7.63 -20.66
N ASP A 159 -4.74 -7.82 -21.08
CA ASP A 159 -5.89 -7.59 -20.24
C ASP A 159 -6.21 -8.82 -19.39
N LEU A 160 -6.33 -8.59 -18.10
CA LEU A 160 -6.78 -9.55 -17.09
C LEU A 160 -8.22 -9.20 -16.71
N GLU A 161 -9.17 -9.81 -17.40
CA GLU A 161 -10.58 -9.46 -17.26
C GLU A 161 -11.22 -10.09 -16.01
N TRP A 162 -11.96 -9.29 -15.27
CA TRP A 162 -12.89 -9.70 -14.23
C TRP A 162 -13.89 -8.60 -13.95
N LYS A 163 -15.18 -8.92 -13.96
CA LYS A 163 -16.27 -7.96 -13.77
C LYS A 163 -16.23 -7.34 -12.37
N GLY A 164 -16.33 -6.02 -12.31
CA GLY A 164 -16.38 -5.22 -11.08
C GLY A 164 -15.35 -4.09 -11.06
N ALA A 165 -15.39 -3.27 -10.03
CA ALA A 165 -14.47 -2.15 -9.87
C ALA A 165 -13.23 -2.59 -9.07
N HIS A 166 -12.07 -2.60 -9.73
CA HIS A 166 -10.78 -2.89 -9.11
C HIS A 166 -10.13 -1.58 -8.67
N ASN A 167 -9.84 -1.44 -7.36
CA ASN A 167 -9.37 -0.19 -6.78
C ASN A 167 -7.84 -0.16 -6.64
N SER A 168 -7.26 -1.02 -5.82
CA SER A 168 -5.81 -1.13 -5.70
C SER A 168 -5.30 -2.42 -6.31
N VAL A 169 -4.01 -2.47 -6.62
CA VAL A 169 -3.37 -3.63 -7.23
C VAL A 169 -2.00 -3.87 -6.61
N THR A 170 -1.62 -5.13 -6.43
CA THR A 170 -0.30 -5.53 -5.95
C THR A 170 0.17 -6.81 -6.63
N PHE A 171 1.46 -6.90 -6.92
CA PHE A 171 2.10 -8.15 -7.30
C PHE A 171 2.57 -8.92 -6.06
N SER A 172 2.53 -10.25 -6.11
CA SER A 172 3.29 -11.03 -5.14
C SER A 172 4.80 -10.76 -5.29
N PRO A 173 5.59 -10.86 -4.21
CA PRO A 173 7.03 -10.58 -4.25
C PRO A 173 7.80 -11.40 -5.30
N ASP A 174 7.34 -12.62 -5.60
CA ASP A 174 7.90 -13.49 -6.64
C ASP A 174 7.36 -13.21 -8.05
N GLY A 175 6.37 -12.30 -8.18
CA GLY A 175 5.76 -11.91 -9.45
C GLY A 175 4.82 -12.94 -10.08
N ARG A 176 4.52 -14.05 -9.40
CA ARG A 176 3.64 -15.10 -9.91
C ARG A 176 2.15 -14.75 -9.84
N PHE A 177 1.77 -13.88 -8.92
CA PHE A 177 0.39 -13.50 -8.68
C PHE A 177 0.22 -11.99 -8.75
N LEU A 178 -0.94 -11.58 -9.22
CA LEU A 178 -1.46 -10.23 -9.12
C LEU A 178 -2.74 -10.27 -8.31
N VAL A 179 -2.92 -9.35 -7.36
CA VAL A 179 -4.12 -9.26 -6.53
C VAL A 179 -4.63 -7.83 -6.53
N THR A 180 -5.94 -7.68 -6.64
CA THR A 180 -6.64 -6.39 -6.53
C THR A 180 -7.62 -6.39 -5.38
N THR A 181 -7.85 -5.22 -4.79
CA THR A 181 -9.02 -4.95 -3.96
C THR A 181 -10.18 -4.54 -4.85
N MET A 182 -11.39 -4.88 -4.45
CA MET A 182 -12.60 -4.58 -5.21
C MET A 182 -13.57 -3.73 -4.40
N GLN A 183 -14.35 -2.92 -5.10
CA GLN A 183 -15.46 -2.14 -4.51
C GLN A 183 -16.51 -3.05 -3.86
N GLU A 184 -16.64 -4.27 -4.36
CA GLU A 184 -17.62 -5.29 -3.97
C GLU A 184 -17.20 -6.08 -2.70
N ASN A 185 -16.39 -5.49 -1.83
CA ASN A 185 -15.90 -6.11 -0.59
C ASN A 185 -15.26 -7.49 -0.83
N ALA A 186 -14.37 -7.56 -1.80
CA ALA A 186 -13.66 -8.77 -2.14
C ALA A 186 -12.23 -8.45 -2.58
N LEU A 187 -11.38 -9.48 -2.61
CA LEU A 187 -10.16 -9.48 -3.40
C LEU A 187 -10.34 -10.36 -4.62
N HIS A 188 -9.72 -9.97 -5.71
CA HIS A 188 -9.58 -10.79 -6.89
C HIS A 188 -8.11 -10.91 -7.27
N GLY A 189 -7.71 -12.06 -7.79
CA GLY A 189 -6.33 -12.27 -8.19
C GLY A 189 -6.19 -13.12 -9.44
N TRP A 190 -5.03 -13.01 -10.07
CA TRP A 190 -4.64 -13.79 -11.23
C TRP A 190 -3.28 -14.43 -11.01
N LYS A 191 -3.15 -15.67 -11.49
CA LYS A 191 -1.87 -16.36 -11.60
C LYS A 191 -1.24 -16.01 -12.94
N LEU A 192 -0.03 -15.43 -12.92
CA LEU A 192 0.60 -14.83 -14.09
C LEU A 192 1.60 -15.75 -14.81
N ASP A 193 1.95 -16.91 -14.24
CA ASP A 193 2.91 -17.88 -14.78
C ASP A 193 2.26 -18.96 -15.68
N GLY A 194 0.99 -18.76 -16.06
CA GLY A 194 0.26 -19.63 -17.00
C GLY A 194 0.60 -19.33 -18.47
N LYS A 195 0.14 -20.21 -19.37
CA LYS A 195 0.19 -19.92 -20.81
C LYS A 195 -0.71 -18.74 -21.15
N PRO A 196 -0.37 -17.95 -22.20
CA PRO A 196 -1.27 -16.91 -22.69
C PRO A 196 -2.68 -17.48 -22.92
N GLY A 197 -3.71 -16.81 -22.36
CA GLY A 197 -5.11 -17.26 -22.40
C GLY A 197 -5.52 -18.22 -21.28
N GLU A 198 -4.60 -18.78 -20.49
CA GLU A 198 -4.90 -19.54 -19.26
C GLU A 198 -4.92 -18.59 -18.05
N ASN A 199 -5.85 -17.65 -18.00
CA ASN A 199 -6.00 -16.76 -16.84
C ASN A 199 -6.66 -17.51 -15.69
N ARG A 200 -5.85 -18.21 -14.89
CA ARG A 200 -6.32 -18.79 -13.63
C ARG A 200 -6.52 -17.67 -12.63
N HIS A 201 -7.77 -17.33 -12.40
CA HIS A 201 -8.16 -16.30 -11.45
C HIS A 201 -8.55 -16.90 -10.09
N MET A 202 -8.43 -16.09 -9.04
CA MET A 202 -8.74 -16.43 -7.65
C MET A 202 -9.73 -15.43 -7.11
N ARG A 203 -10.80 -15.91 -6.50
CA ARG A 203 -11.77 -15.05 -5.81
C ARG A 203 -11.66 -15.25 -4.31
N MET A 204 -11.40 -14.18 -3.59
CA MET A 204 -11.27 -14.15 -2.14
C MET A 204 -12.38 -13.26 -1.58
N THR A 205 -13.41 -13.88 -0.99
CA THR A 205 -14.66 -13.23 -0.55
C THR A 205 -14.92 -13.45 0.92
N GLY A 206 -16.01 -12.85 1.44
CA GLY A 206 -16.42 -12.99 2.84
C GLY A 206 -16.11 -11.73 3.67
N TYR A 207 -15.68 -10.66 3.04
CA TYR A 207 -15.42 -9.39 3.74
C TYR A 207 -16.71 -8.61 4.00
N PRO A 208 -16.96 -8.19 5.26
CA PRO A 208 -18.12 -7.34 5.57
C PRO A 208 -17.95 -5.90 5.10
N ALA A 209 -16.71 -5.44 4.84
CA ALA A 209 -16.42 -4.09 4.34
C ALA A 209 -15.32 -4.11 3.27
N LYS A 210 -15.09 -2.94 2.63
CA LYS A 210 -14.03 -2.76 1.64
C LYS A 210 -12.66 -3.05 2.23
N VAL A 211 -11.86 -3.80 1.49
CA VAL A 211 -10.44 -3.99 1.80
C VAL A 211 -9.68 -2.74 1.35
N LYS A 212 -9.03 -2.06 2.28
CA LYS A 212 -8.26 -0.83 2.03
C LYS A 212 -6.75 -1.01 2.18
N SER A 213 -6.32 -2.04 2.91
CA SER A 213 -4.92 -2.31 3.21
C SER A 213 -4.56 -3.73 2.88
N LEU A 214 -3.44 -3.91 2.19
CA LEU A 214 -2.83 -5.18 1.82
C LEU A 214 -1.36 -5.18 2.24
N SER A 215 -0.88 -6.30 2.75
CA SER A 215 0.54 -6.48 3.06
C SER A 215 0.98 -7.91 2.76
N TRP A 216 2.06 -8.05 1.98
CA TRP A 216 2.69 -9.34 1.75
C TRP A 216 3.65 -9.69 2.88
N SER A 217 3.67 -10.96 3.29
CA SER A 217 4.70 -11.46 4.21
C SER A 217 6.10 -11.39 3.58
N PRO A 218 7.18 -11.35 4.36
CA PRO A 218 8.55 -11.16 3.86
C PRO A 218 8.96 -12.17 2.78
N LYS A 219 8.46 -13.40 2.89
CA LYS A 219 8.73 -14.49 1.95
C LYS A 219 7.67 -14.62 0.85
N GLY A 220 6.70 -13.72 0.79
CA GLY A 220 5.59 -13.74 -0.19
C GLY A 220 4.66 -14.96 -0.07
N LYS A 221 4.70 -15.67 1.07
CA LYS A 221 3.88 -16.87 1.29
C LYS A 221 2.48 -16.59 1.80
N SER A 222 2.23 -15.38 2.25
CA SER A 222 0.96 -14.93 2.81
C SER A 222 0.66 -13.50 2.40
N LEU A 223 -0.62 -13.20 2.18
CA LEU A 223 -1.13 -11.85 1.95
C LEU A 223 -2.13 -11.52 3.06
N ALA A 224 -1.81 -10.54 3.89
CA ALA A 224 -2.72 -9.99 4.88
C ALA A 224 -3.58 -8.88 4.26
N SER A 225 -4.81 -8.76 4.73
CA SER A 225 -5.78 -7.75 4.30
C SER A 225 -6.64 -7.24 5.45
N SER A 226 -7.09 -6.00 5.34
CA SER A 226 -8.09 -5.35 6.20
C SER A 226 -9.53 -5.66 5.74
N GLY A 227 -10.52 -4.97 6.28
CA GLY A 227 -11.91 -5.01 5.83
C GLY A 227 -12.81 -6.02 6.56
N ALA A 228 -12.31 -6.59 7.66
CA ALA A 228 -13.06 -7.48 8.56
C ALA A 228 -12.75 -7.14 10.04
N PRO A 229 -13.48 -7.71 11.01
CA PRO A 229 -13.12 -7.58 12.43
C PRO A 229 -11.86 -8.34 12.85
N ALA A 230 -11.17 -8.94 11.88
CA ALA A 230 -9.87 -9.59 11.99
C ALA A 230 -9.01 -9.23 10.78
N ALA A 231 -7.69 -9.31 10.89
CA ALA A 231 -6.83 -9.35 9.72
C ALA A 231 -7.01 -10.70 9.03
N ILE A 232 -7.33 -10.68 7.74
CA ILE A 232 -7.55 -11.89 6.93
C ILE A 232 -6.27 -12.21 6.19
N VAL A 233 -5.67 -13.37 6.47
CA VAL A 233 -4.37 -13.79 5.93
C VAL A 233 -4.56 -14.95 4.97
N TRP A 234 -4.39 -14.69 3.68
CA TRP A 234 -4.53 -15.65 2.60
C TRP A 234 -3.22 -16.38 2.32
N PRO A 235 -3.22 -17.73 2.22
CA PRO A 235 -2.02 -18.51 1.96
C PRO A 235 -1.66 -18.54 0.46
N PHE A 236 -0.46 -18.02 0.13
CA PHE A 236 0.10 -17.99 -1.24
C PHE A 236 1.30 -18.93 -1.43
N SER A 237 1.60 -19.79 -0.46
CA SER A 237 2.73 -20.71 -0.52
C SER A 237 2.59 -21.82 -1.56
N ALA A 238 1.37 -22.17 -1.97
CA ALA A 238 1.11 -23.20 -2.95
C ALA A 238 1.28 -22.70 -4.39
N LYS A 239 1.42 -23.67 -5.33
CA LYS A 239 1.53 -23.41 -6.77
C LYS A 239 0.36 -22.56 -7.30
N ASP A 240 -0.85 -22.80 -6.80
CA ASP A 240 -2.08 -22.16 -7.25
C ASP A 240 -2.60 -21.10 -6.22
N GLY A 241 -1.71 -20.59 -5.36
CA GLY A 241 -2.03 -19.58 -4.38
C GLY A 241 -3.09 -20.02 -3.37
N PRO A 242 -4.07 -19.17 -3.03
CA PRO A 242 -5.11 -19.46 -2.03
C PRO A 242 -6.26 -20.34 -2.54
N MET A 243 -6.24 -20.78 -3.79
CA MET A 243 -7.35 -21.56 -4.37
C MET A 243 -7.65 -22.81 -3.55
N GLY A 244 -8.93 -22.95 -3.13
CA GLY A 244 -9.40 -24.10 -2.33
C GLY A 244 -8.87 -24.11 -0.88
N LYS A 245 -8.32 -23.02 -0.38
CA LYS A 245 -7.81 -22.88 0.98
C LYS A 245 -8.56 -21.79 1.74
N ALA A 246 -8.84 -22.06 3.01
CA ALA A 246 -9.37 -21.05 3.92
C ALA A 246 -8.27 -20.07 4.34
N PRO A 247 -8.58 -18.77 4.51
CA PRO A 247 -7.67 -17.82 5.13
C PRO A 247 -7.56 -18.07 6.64
N GLN A 248 -6.51 -17.54 7.25
CA GLN A 248 -6.39 -17.43 8.70
C GLN A 248 -6.93 -16.07 9.15
N GLU A 249 -7.69 -16.05 10.25
CA GLU A 249 -8.15 -14.83 10.90
C GLU A 249 -7.27 -14.53 12.12
N LEU A 250 -6.71 -13.33 12.19
CA LEU A 250 -5.79 -12.92 13.25
C LEU A 250 -6.26 -11.64 13.92
N GLY A 251 -6.07 -11.57 15.24
CA GLY A 251 -6.39 -10.39 16.03
C GLY A 251 -7.87 -10.04 16.06
N THR A 252 -8.75 -11.05 16.06
CA THR A 252 -10.21 -10.86 16.00
C THR A 252 -10.74 -10.01 17.17
N ARG A 253 -11.52 -8.97 16.83
CA ARG A 253 -12.22 -8.11 17.81
C ARG A 253 -13.66 -7.93 17.40
N ALA A 254 -14.58 -8.24 18.33
CA ALA A 254 -16.01 -8.15 18.06
C ALA A 254 -16.39 -6.73 17.60
N ASN A 255 -16.94 -6.62 16.39
CA ASN A 255 -17.44 -5.37 15.79
C ASN A 255 -16.43 -4.22 15.65
N ILE A 256 -15.12 -4.47 15.80
CA ILE A 256 -14.07 -3.47 15.60
C ILE A 256 -13.30 -3.81 14.32
N MET A 257 -13.46 -2.98 13.30
CA MET A 257 -12.89 -3.25 11.97
C MET A 257 -11.39 -3.01 11.92
N VAL A 258 -10.67 -3.92 11.29
CA VAL A 258 -9.28 -3.71 10.88
C VAL A 258 -9.25 -2.74 9.72
N THR A 259 -8.45 -1.68 9.85
CA THR A 259 -8.25 -0.64 8.83
C THR A 259 -6.90 -0.77 8.13
N GLN A 260 -5.86 -1.17 8.87
CA GLN A 260 -4.49 -1.30 8.36
C GLN A 260 -3.85 -2.61 8.77
N VAL A 261 -3.02 -3.14 7.89
CA VAL A 261 -2.17 -4.32 8.13
C VAL A 261 -0.76 -4.07 7.61
N ALA A 262 0.26 -4.48 8.37
CA ALA A 262 1.64 -4.36 7.96
C ALA A 262 2.47 -5.56 8.45
N PHE A 263 3.02 -6.34 7.53
CA PHE A 263 3.97 -7.38 7.90
C PHE A 263 5.31 -6.80 8.34
N HIS A 264 5.89 -7.40 9.36
CA HIS A 264 7.27 -7.16 9.76
C HIS A 264 8.22 -7.47 8.59
N PRO A 265 9.33 -6.69 8.39
CA PRO A 265 10.17 -6.82 7.21
C PRO A 265 10.91 -8.16 7.08
N ALA A 266 11.14 -8.88 8.18
CA ALA A 266 11.90 -10.13 8.20
C ALA A 266 11.17 -11.33 8.82
N GLU A 267 10.23 -11.09 9.75
CA GLU A 267 9.55 -12.13 10.52
C GLU A 267 8.10 -12.31 10.10
N GLU A 268 7.52 -13.47 10.37
CA GLU A 268 6.09 -13.76 10.16
C GLU A 268 5.26 -13.18 11.33
N VAL A 269 5.39 -11.87 11.53
CA VAL A 269 4.67 -11.05 12.51
C VAL A 269 3.90 -9.97 11.76
N LEU A 270 2.64 -9.78 12.14
CA LEU A 270 1.73 -8.81 11.52
C LEU A 270 1.35 -7.74 12.54
N ALA A 271 1.56 -6.47 12.20
CA ALA A 271 0.92 -5.35 12.89
C ALA A 271 -0.47 -5.13 12.30
N ILE A 272 -1.47 -4.97 13.17
CA ILE A 272 -2.89 -4.84 12.83
C ILE A 272 -3.40 -3.56 13.48
N GLY A 273 -3.85 -2.60 12.69
CA GLY A 273 -4.45 -1.35 13.12
C GLY A 273 -5.97 -1.37 12.95
N PHE A 274 -6.69 -0.83 13.93
CA PHE A 274 -8.14 -0.88 14.02
C PHE A 274 -8.77 0.52 13.89
N ILE A 275 -10.08 0.52 13.63
CA ILE A 275 -10.88 1.75 13.49
C ILE A 275 -11.02 2.56 14.78
N ASP A 276 -10.78 1.94 15.93
CA ASP A 276 -10.77 2.59 17.26
C ASP A 276 -9.37 3.08 17.67
N GLY A 277 -8.39 2.99 16.79
CA GLY A 277 -7.02 3.39 17.05
C GLY A 277 -6.16 2.37 17.78
N MET A 278 -6.68 1.19 18.10
CA MET A 278 -5.90 0.10 18.70
C MET A 278 -4.89 -0.46 17.67
N ILE A 279 -3.75 -0.94 18.19
CA ILE A 279 -2.75 -1.66 17.37
C ILE A 279 -2.33 -2.92 18.10
N LEU A 280 -2.37 -4.05 17.39
CA LEU A 280 -1.88 -5.35 17.84
C LEU A 280 -0.66 -5.78 17.02
N GLY A 281 0.26 -6.47 17.64
CA GLY A 281 1.26 -7.32 16.97
C GLY A 281 0.84 -8.77 17.10
N VAL A 282 0.80 -9.52 15.99
CA VAL A 282 0.35 -10.92 16.00
C VAL A 282 1.36 -11.80 15.28
N ARG A 283 1.82 -12.87 15.91
CA ARG A 283 2.70 -13.86 15.29
C ARG A 283 1.86 -14.91 14.56
N LEU A 284 2.17 -15.14 13.28
CA LEU A 284 1.36 -16.02 12.43
C LEU A 284 1.36 -17.48 12.89
N ALA A 285 2.50 -17.96 13.39
CA ALA A 285 2.69 -19.39 13.68
C ALA A 285 1.74 -19.94 14.75
N ASP A 286 1.40 -19.14 15.76
CA ASP A 286 0.59 -19.56 16.93
C ASP A 286 -0.51 -18.56 17.29
N ALA A 287 -0.70 -17.54 16.46
CA ALA A 287 -1.65 -16.44 16.67
C ALA A 287 -1.46 -15.69 18.02
N LYS A 288 -0.25 -15.74 18.59
CA LYS A 288 0.05 -15.03 19.84
C LYS A 288 0.02 -13.53 19.59
N GLU A 289 -0.79 -12.85 20.43
CA GLU A 289 -1.03 -11.41 20.35
C GLU A 289 -0.19 -10.63 21.36
N ALA A 290 0.25 -9.45 20.97
CA ALA A 290 0.80 -8.41 21.83
C ALA A 290 0.04 -7.10 21.60
N LEU A 291 -0.42 -6.45 22.67
CA LEU A 291 -1.02 -5.12 22.58
C LEU A 291 0.11 -4.10 22.43
N LEU A 292 0.22 -3.51 21.22
CA LEU A 292 1.20 -2.47 20.93
C LEU A 292 0.69 -1.09 21.30
N ARG A 293 -0.62 -0.81 21.07
CA ARG A 293 -1.26 0.45 21.40
C ARG A 293 -2.70 0.20 21.82
N ARG A 294 -3.10 0.82 22.92
CA ARG A 294 -4.51 0.85 23.36
C ARG A 294 -5.35 1.68 22.38
N PRO A 295 -6.69 1.49 22.36
CA PRO A 295 -7.61 2.37 21.63
C PRO A 295 -7.30 3.85 21.90
N GLY A 296 -7.38 4.68 20.85
CA GLY A 296 -7.03 6.10 20.87
C GLY A 296 -8.02 6.93 20.06
N LYS A 297 -7.59 8.11 19.62
CA LYS A 297 -8.44 8.98 18.81
C LYS A 297 -8.32 8.61 17.32
N GLY A 298 -9.49 8.33 16.70
CA GLY A 298 -9.58 8.05 15.27
C GLY A 298 -9.09 6.66 14.86
N GLY A 299 -9.48 6.25 13.66
CA GLY A 299 -9.04 5.01 13.06
C GLY A 299 -7.62 5.07 12.52
N ILE A 300 -6.91 3.95 12.57
CA ILE A 300 -5.55 3.87 12.02
C ILE A 300 -5.61 4.02 10.49
N THR A 301 -4.88 5.01 9.96
CA THR A 301 -4.78 5.35 8.53
C THR A 301 -3.46 4.92 7.91
N GLY A 302 -2.40 4.84 8.70
CA GLY A 302 -1.08 4.40 8.29
C GLY A 302 -0.45 3.47 9.33
N LEU A 303 0.26 2.46 8.86
CA LEU A 303 0.98 1.50 9.70
C LEU A 303 2.20 0.99 8.93
N SER A 304 3.39 1.15 9.50
CA SER A 304 4.65 0.80 8.84
C SER A 304 5.70 0.35 9.85
N TRP A 305 6.52 -0.59 9.45
CA TRP A 305 7.68 -1.04 10.21
C TRP A 305 8.95 -0.32 9.77
N SER A 306 9.84 -0.04 10.71
CA SER A 306 11.23 0.35 10.41
C SER A 306 11.98 -0.79 9.70
N ALA A 307 13.06 -0.46 8.99
CA ALA A 307 13.84 -1.45 8.25
C ALA A 307 14.44 -2.53 9.15
N ASN A 308 14.82 -2.18 10.39
CA ASN A 308 15.35 -3.12 11.37
C ASN A 308 14.26 -3.91 12.12
N GLY A 309 12.98 -3.62 11.89
CA GLY A 309 11.84 -4.29 12.50
C GLY A 309 11.57 -3.96 13.97
N LYS A 310 12.28 -3.00 14.57
CA LYS A 310 12.17 -2.68 16.00
C LYS A 310 11.13 -1.59 16.30
N LEU A 311 10.74 -0.83 15.28
CA LEU A 311 9.82 0.29 15.42
C LEU A 311 8.60 0.10 14.54
N VAL A 312 7.45 0.58 15.02
CA VAL A 312 6.19 0.66 14.27
C VAL A 312 5.72 2.11 14.27
N ALA A 313 5.66 2.74 13.10
CA ALA A 313 4.98 4.04 12.95
C ALA A 313 3.50 3.82 12.68
N PHE A 314 2.67 4.68 13.27
CA PHE A 314 1.23 4.69 13.06
C PHE A 314 0.70 6.10 12.86
N SER A 315 -0.39 6.22 12.15
CA SER A 315 -1.17 7.47 12.03
C SER A 315 -2.66 7.19 12.11
N SER A 316 -3.45 8.21 12.44
CA SER A 316 -4.90 8.16 12.50
C SER A 316 -5.56 9.29 11.72
N ASP A 317 -6.84 9.12 11.43
CA ASP A 317 -7.67 10.15 10.77
C ASP A 317 -7.99 11.34 11.69
N ALA A 318 -7.69 11.24 12.97
CA ALA A 318 -7.86 12.31 13.96
C ALA A 318 -6.54 13.04 14.35
N GLY A 319 -5.45 12.81 13.59
CA GLY A 319 -4.16 13.47 13.84
C GLY A 319 -3.27 12.77 14.88
N ASP A 320 -3.78 11.76 15.56
CA ASP A 320 -3.01 10.98 16.54
C ASP A 320 -2.06 10.03 15.82
N CYS A 321 -0.77 10.23 16.00
CA CYS A 321 0.27 9.45 15.32
C CYS A 321 1.50 9.28 16.23
N GLY A 322 2.48 8.51 15.79
CA GLY A 322 3.71 8.31 16.55
C GLY A 322 4.46 7.04 16.19
N VAL A 323 5.45 6.72 17.04
CA VAL A 323 6.32 5.56 16.88
C VAL A 323 6.24 4.70 18.14
N ILE A 324 6.05 3.41 17.96
CA ILE A 324 6.07 2.38 18.99
C ILE A 324 7.40 1.66 18.92
N ASP A 325 8.14 1.60 20.02
CA ASP A 325 9.36 0.80 20.15
C ASP A 325 8.97 -0.57 20.72
N ILE A 326 9.24 -1.63 19.98
CA ILE A 326 8.95 -3.02 20.37
C ILE A 326 10.21 -3.79 20.80
N SER A 327 11.36 -3.14 20.88
CA SER A 327 12.64 -3.76 21.27
C SER A 327 12.79 -3.92 22.79
N ALA A 328 11.88 -3.36 23.59
CA ALA A 328 11.91 -3.34 25.05
C ALA A 328 11.20 -4.56 25.70
#